data_ab0f571376e437ecb8cf60e68d24b731
#
_entry.id   ab0f571376e437ecb8cf60e68d24b731
#
_cell.length_a   1.000
_cell.length_b   1.000
_cell.length_c   1.000
_cell.angle_alpha   90.00
_cell.angle_beta   90.00
_cell.angle_gamma   90.00
#
_symmetry.space_group_name_H-M   'P 1'
#
loop_
_entity.id
_entity.type
_entity.pdbx_description
1 polymer ?
#
loop_
_entity_poly.entity_id
_entity_poly.type
_entity_poly.pdbx_seq_one_letter_code
_entity_poly.pdbx_strand_id
1 'polypeptide(L)'
;INVYDKAGKELIYSRGFNTLFEEWRSTEQAKTETQSWTNSISIPYPKAPVIIEITARDKADMQFHPLLKQEIDPASIFIDRGKLKENRITKIRYNGDSSGKVDLVFLAEGYTADEQEKFVADAKRFTEALFKTPPYDTRREDFNVWAVDAVSEESGTDVSGKGIFKNTALNSGYYTFGVDRYLTTPDMKSIRDAVWNAPCDA
;
A
#
# COMPACT_ATOMS: atom_id res chain seq x y z
N ILE A 1 -3.89 12.39 6.34
CA ILE A 1 -3.68 12.11 7.76
C ILE A 1 -2.60 13.02 8.30
N ASN A 2 -2.85 13.59 9.47
CA ASN A 2 -1.91 14.41 10.23
C ASN A 2 -1.66 13.75 11.59
N VAL A 3 -0.42 13.76 12.02
CA VAL A 3 -0.01 13.27 13.33
C VAL A 3 0.59 14.45 14.10
N TYR A 4 0.03 14.74 15.25
CA TYR A 4 0.46 15.83 16.13
C TYR A 4 1.03 15.29 17.43
N ASP A 5 1.80 16.11 18.13
CA ASP A 5 2.15 15.86 19.52
C ASP A 5 0.89 15.70 20.40
N LYS A 6 1.05 15.16 21.61
CA LYS A 6 -0.08 14.95 22.54
C LYS A 6 -0.88 16.23 22.84
N ALA A 7 -0.22 17.39 22.80
CA ALA A 7 -0.90 18.68 23.01
C ALA A 7 -1.68 19.15 21.77
N GLY A 8 -1.51 18.48 20.62
CA GLY A 8 -2.15 18.81 19.35
C GLY A 8 -1.65 20.10 18.72
N LYS A 9 -0.43 20.52 19.04
CA LYS A 9 0.15 21.81 18.63
C LYS A 9 1.22 21.66 17.56
N GLU A 10 2.06 20.63 17.66
CA GLU A 10 3.16 20.39 16.75
C GLU A 10 2.79 19.30 15.75
N LEU A 11 2.86 19.61 14.45
CA LEU A 11 2.67 18.62 13.38
C LEU A 11 3.96 17.81 13.23
N ILE A 12 3.89 16.52 13.60
CA ILE A 12 5.02 15.58 13.55
C ILE A 12 5.13 14.93 12.17
N TYR A 13 3.98 14.59 11.56
CA TYR A 13 3.92 13.88 10.29
C TYR A 13 2.62 14.19 9.55
N SER A 14 2.71 14.22 8.24
CA SER A 14 1.53 14.38 7.38
C SER A 14 1.70 13.56 6.11
N ARG A 15 0.61 12.91 5.68
CA ARG A 15 0.56 12.14 4.42
C ARG A 15 -0.81 12.23 3.78
N GLY A 16 -0.82 12.48 2.47
CA GLY A 16 -2.02 12.30 1.66
C GLY A 16 -2.15 10.85 1.17
N PHE A 17 -3.38 10.38 1.00
CA PHE A 17 -3.69 9.10 0.38
C PHE A 17 -5.05 9.17 -0.31
N ASN A 18 -5.27 8.30 -1.27
CA ASN A 18 -6.54 8.13 -1.94
C ASN A 18 -7.18 6.79 -1.55
N THR A 19 -8.50 6.70 -1.72
CA THR A 19 -9.26 5.48 -1.54
C THR A 19 -10.03 5.18 -2.81
N LEU A 20 -10.51 3.96 -2.98
CA LEU A 20 -11.38 3.57 -4.10
C LEU A 20 -12.77 4.25 -4.05
N PHE A 21 -13.10 4.92 -2.95
CA PHE A 21 -14.40 5.58 -2.78
C PHE A 21 -14.69 6.61 -3.87
N GLU A 22 -13.71 7.42 -4.27
CA GLU A 22 -13.89 8.47 -5.28
C GLU A 22 -14.23 7.88 -6.67
N GLU A 23 -13.65 6.73 -6.99
CA GLU A 23 -13.93 6.04 -8.23
C GLU A 23 -15.28 5.33 -8.18
N TRP A 24 -15.57 4.63 -7.08
CA TRP A 24 -16.84 3.96 -6.87
C TRP A 24 -18.02 4.92 -6.94
N ARG A 25 -17.95 6.09 -6.29
CA ARG A 25 -19.04 7.05 -6.30
C ARG A 25 -19.35 7.64 -7.68
N SER A 26 -18.50 7.42 -8.68
CA SER A 26 -18.77 7.77 -10.08
C SER A 26 -19.56 6.70 -10.82
N THR A 27 -19.82 5.54 -10.21
CA THR A 27 -20.59 4.44 -10.81
C THR A 27 -22.10 4.66 -10.67
N GLU A 28 -22.90 3.97 -11.51
CA GLU A 28 -24.35 3.98 -11.39
C GLU A 28 -24.83 3.35 -10.07
N GLN A 29 -24.11 2.33 -9.57
CA GLN A 29 -24.39 1.64 -8.33
C GLN A 29 -24.37 2.60 -7.12
N ALA A 30 -23.46 3.56 -7.11
CA ALA A 30 -23.33 4.54 -6.04
C ALA A 30 -24.54 5.48 -5.89
N LYS A 31 -25.46 5.51 -6.87
CA LYS A 31 -26.70 6.29 -6.78
C LYS A 31 -27.75 5.66 -5.87
N THR A 32 -27.66 4.35 -5.67
CA THR A 32 -28.68 3.58 -4.94
C THR A 32 -28.12 2.78 -3.76
N GLU A 33 -26.80 2.59 -3.70
CA GLU A 33 -26.15 1.78 -2.69
C GLU A 33 -25.16 2.60 -1.85
N THR A 34 -24.93 2.15 -0.63
CA THR A 34 -23.88 2.67 0.25
C THR A 34 -22.80 1.61 0.40
N GLN A 35 -21.53 1.98 0.23
CA GLN A 35 -20.41 1.08 0.36
C GLN A 35 -19.31 1.70 1.21
N SER A 36 -18.52 0.86 1.88
CA SER A 36 -17.36 1.26 2.66
C SER A 36 -16.14 0.43 2.30
N TRP A 37 -14.95 1.01 2.48
CA TRP A 37 -13.67 0.34 2.25
C TRP A 37 -12.81 0.45 3.49
N THR A 38 -12.22 -0.68 3.87
CA THR A 38 -11.19 -0.71 4.90
C THR A 38 -9.88 -0.17 4.30
N ASN A 39 -9.23 0.72 5.05
CA ASN A 39 -7.92 1.25 4.68
C ASN A 39 -6.91 1.03 5.80
N SER A 40 -5.65 0.84 5.44
CA SER A 40 -4.53 0.78 6.36
C SER A 40 -3.52 1.85 5.99
N ILE A 41 -3.09 2.64 6.97
CA ILE A 41 -2.16 3.76 6.77
C ILE A 41 -0.96 3.56 7.68
N SER A 42 0.24 3.64 7.11
CA SER A 42 1.48 3.61 7.88
C SER A 42 1.84 5.02 8.34
N ILE A 43 2.23 5.14 9.59
CA ILE A 43 2.79 6.35 10.17
C ILE A 43 4.13 5.99 10.86
N PRO A 44 5.06 6.94 11.04
CA PRO A 44 6.24 6.71 11.88
C PRO A 44 5.82 6.26 13.28
N TYR A 45 6.48 5.22 13.82
CA TYR A 45 6.12 4.68 15.13
C TYR A 45 6.34 5.73 16.23
N PRO A 46 5.29 6.18 16.94
CA PRO A 46 5.41 7.23 17.94
C PRO A 46 6.08 6.70 19.22
N LYS A 47 7.01 7.47 19.79
CA LYS A 47 7.67 7.15 21.07
C LYS A 47 6.86 7.61 22.29
N ALA A 48 5.86 8.44 22.09
CA ALA A 48 4.98 9.01 23.12
C ALA A 48 3.56 9.12 22.54
N PRO A 49 2.53 9.34 23.38
CA PRO A 49 1.18 9.57 22.88
C PRO A 49 1.10 10.70 21.86
N VAL A 50 0.33 10.46 20.80
CA VAL A 50 0.12 11.39 19.68
C VAL A 50 -1.36 11.56 19.40
N ILE A 51 -1.71 12.65 18.73
CA ILE A 51 -3.04 12.87 18.17
C ILE A 51 -2.99 12.58 16.68
N ILE A 52 -3.82 11.66 16.22
CA ILE A 52 -4.05 11.40 14.80
C ILE A 52 -5.31 12.13 14.37
N GLU A 53 -5.21 12.89 13.29
CA GLU A 53 -6.33 13.56 12.65
C GLU A 53 -6.44 13.11 11.21
N ILE A 54 -7.61 12.61 10.81
CA ILE A 54 -7.94 12.31 9.43
C ILE A 54 -8.82 13.43 8.89
N THR A 55 -8.40 14.02 7.76
CA THR A 55 -9.15 15.06 7.08
C THR A 55 -9.52 14.62 5.67
N ALA A 56 -10.64 15.05 5.15
CA ALA A 56 -11.02 14.88 3.76
C ALA A 56 -11.19 16.24 3.08
N ARG A 57 -10.78 16.31 1.82
CA ARG A 57 -10.98 17.50 1.01
C ARG A 57 -12.41 17.55 0.51
N ASP A 58 -13.12 18.61 0.85
CA ASP A 58 -14.45 18.87 0.29
C ASP A 58 -14.32 19.52 -1.10
N LYS A 59 -15.10 19.01 -2.05
CA LYS A 59 -15.13 19.56 -3.42
C LYS A 59 -15.87 20.89 -3.53
N ALA A 60 -16.74 21.21 -2.58
CA ALA A 60 -17.52 22.44 -2.61
C ALA A 60 -16.67 23.67 -2.29
N ASP A 61 -15.76 23.55 -1.34
CA ASP A 61 -14.90 24.67 -0.90
C ASP A 61 -13.41 24.42 -1.12
N MET A 62 -13.04 23.21 -1.57
CA MET A 62 -11.67 22.76 -1.79
C MET A 62 -10.80 22.77 -0.53
N GLN A 63 -11.41 22.79 0.66
CA GLN A 63 -10.72 22.77 1.94
C GLN A 63 -10.71 21.37 2.56
N PHE A 64 -9.77 21.15 3.47
CA PHE A 64 -9.71 19.91 4.25
C PHE A 64 -10.52 20.05 5.53
N HIS A 65 -11.50 19.19 5.70
CA HIS A 65 -12.35 19.11 6.89
C HIS A 65 -12.02 17.89 7.72
N PRO A 66 -11.98 18.01 9.07
CA PRO A 66 -11.69 16.88 9.93
C PRO A 66 -12.83 15.86 9.92
N LEU A 67 -12.48 14.59 9.72
CA LEU A 67 -13.39 13.44 9.81
C LEU A 67 -13.24 12.70 11.14
N LEU A 68 -12.01 12.57 11.61
CA LEU A 68 -11.68 11.85 12.83
C LEU A 68 -10.50 12.50 13.51
N LYS A 69 -10.57 12.55 14.85
CA LYS A 69 -9.45 12.94 15.71
C LYS A 69 -9.36 11.96 16.87
N GLN A 70 -8.22 11.31 17.02
CA GLN A 70 -8.02 10.23 17.98
C GLN A 70 -6.65 10.34 18.65
N GLU A 71 -6.63 10.25 19.99
CA GLU A 71 -5.37 10.03 20.72
C GLU A 71 -4.94 8.56 20.59
N ILE A 72 -3.68 8.34 20.27
CA ILE A 72 -3.04 7.03 20.23
C ILE A 72 -1.88 7.02 21.21
N ASP A 73 -1.99 6.15 22.21
CA ASP A 73 -0.92 5.88 23.16
C ASP A 73 -0.19 4.60 22.72
N PRO A 74 1.09 4.68 22.30
CA PRO A 74 1.85 3.49 21.90
C PRO A 74 2.06 2.49 23.04
N ALA A 75 1.88 2.91 24.30
CA ALA A 75 1.95 2.02 25.47
C ALA A 75 0.62 1.29 25.76
N SER A 76 -0.47 1.65 25.08
CA SER A 76 -1.80 1.06 25.30
C SER A 76 -1.80 -0.46 25.08
N ILE A 77 -2.59 -1.18 25.86
CA ILE A 77 -2.84 -2.62 25.70
C ILE A 77 -3.59 -2.96 24.40
N PHE A 78 -4.27 -2.00 23.80
CA PHE A 78 -4.97 -2.16 22.53
C PHE A 78 -4.06 -2.07 21.30
N ILE A 79 -2.78 -1.76 21.49
CA ILE A 79 -1.79 -1.79 20.40
C ILE A 79 -1.27 -3.22 20.26
N ASP A 80 -1.58 -3.86 19.12
CA ASP A 80 -0.98 -5.13 18.77
C ASP A 80 0.51 -4.93 18.50
N ARG A 81 1.33 -5.72 19.21
CA ARG A 81 2.80 -5.75 19.07
C ARG A 81 3.28 -7.13 18.62
N GLY A 82 2.35 -7.95 18.13
CA GLY A 82 2.66 -9.24 17.56
C GLY A 82 3.67 -9.10 16.41
N LYS A 83 4.54 -10.09 16.29
CA LYS A 83 5.45 -10.15 15.13
C LYS A 83 4.67 -10.64 13.92
N LEU A 84 4.69 -9.86 12.86
CA LEU A 84 4.20 -10.29 11.56
C LEU A 84 5.16 -11.34 10.97
N LYS A 85 4.65 -12.15 10.03
CA LYS A 85 5.46 -13.08 9.26
C LYS A 85 6.47 -12.30 8.43
N GLU A 86 7.75 -12.60 8.58
CA GLU A 86 8.79 -12.04 7.72
C GLU A 86 8.74 -12.71 6.35
N ASN A 87 8.68 -11.88 5.31
CA ASN A 87 8.82 -12.35 3.95
C ASN A 87 10.29 -12.25 3.51
N ARG A 88 10.71 -13.14 2.60
CA ARG A 88 12.03 -13.03 1.98
C ARG A 88 12.11 -11.76 1.16
N ILE A 89 13.19 -10.99 1.33
CA ILE A 89 13.47 -9.77 0.59
C ILE A 89 14.67 -10.01 -0.32
N THR A 90 14.48 -9.77 -1.60
CA THR A 90 15.53 -9.86 -2.61
C THR A 90 15.92 -8.46 -3.07
N LYS A 91 17.20 -8.12 -3.00
CA LYS A 91 17.73 -6.88 -3.56
C LYS A 91 17.77 -6.98 -5.09
N ILE A 92 16.95 -6.20 -5.77
CA ILE A 92 16.97 -6.08 -7.22
C ILE A 92 18.00 -5.03 -7.65
N ARG A 93 18.00 -3.88 -6.98
CA ARG A 93 18.96 -2.79 -7.14
C ARG A 93 19.25 -2.16 -5.78
N TYR A 94 20.52 -1.83 -5.55
CA TYR A 94 20.92 -1.15 -4.32
C TYR A 94 21.97 -0.09 -4.62
N ASN A 95 21.63 1.17 -4.35
CA ASN A 95 22.45 2.34 -4.62
C ASN A 95 22.83 3.11 -3.36
N GLY A 96 22.51 2.59 -2.18
CA GLY A 96 22.90 3.19 -0.91
C GLY A 96 21.89 3.03 0.21
N ASP A 97 22.16 3.69 1.32
CA ASP A 97 21.31 3.64 2.51
C ASP A 97 19.91 4.18 2.24
N SER A 98 18.88 3.50 2.75
CA SER A 98 17.46 3.86 2.59
C SER A 98 17.13 5.27 3.10
N SER A 99 17.89 5.81 4.06
CA SER A 99 17.69 7.19 4.52
C SER A 99 18.02 8.26 3.47
N GLY A 100 18.73 7.89 2.40
CA GLY A 100 19.14 8.80 1.33
C GLY A 100 18.67 8.37 -0.05
N LYS A 101 17.82 7.36 -0.16
CA LYS A 101 17.31 6.79 -1.41
C LYS A 101 15.79 6.64 -1.36
N VAL A 102 15.18 6.52 -2.51
CA VAL A 102 13.78 6.09 -2.62
C VAL A 102 13.74 4.56 -2.69
N ASP A 103 13.10 3.93 -1.75
CA ASP A 103 12.95 2.47 -1.70
C ASP A 103 11.66 2.04 -2.40
N LEU A 104 11.81 1.48 -3.61
CA LEU A 104 10.72 0.91 -4.40
C LEU A 104 10.61 -0.59 -4.12
N VAL A 105 9.40 -1.06 -3.82
CA VAL A 105 9.13 -2.46 -3.53
C VAL A 105 8.23 -3.06 -4.60
N PHE A 106 8.68 -4.17 -5.20
CA PHE A 106 7.80 -5.10 -5.90
C PHE A 106 7.31 -6.15 -4.91
N LEU A 107 6.00 -6.31 -4.82
CA LEU A 107 5.35 -7.28 -3.94
C LEU A 107 4.74 -8.39 -4.78
N ALA A 108 5.05 -9.65 -4.45
CA ALA A 108 4.50 -10.79 -5.14
C ALA A 108 3.00 -10.91 -4.90
N GLU A 109 2.23 -11.00 -5.97
CA GLU A 109 0.80 -11.31 -5.92
C GLU A 109 0.46 -12.34 -6.97
N GLY A 110 -0.17 -13.45 -6.54
CA GLY A 110 -0.51 -14.54 -7.44
C GLY A 110 0.68 -15.39 -7.89
N TYR A 111 1.80 -15.35 -7.15
CA TYR A 111 2.95 -16.25 -7.33
C TYR A 111 2.98 -17.24 -6.19
N THR A 112 2.97 -18.53 -6.51
CA THR A 112 3.10 -19.63 -5.54
C THR A 112 4.55 -19.76 -5.05
N ALA A 113 4.79 -20.66 -4.08
CA ALA A 113 6.13 -20.93 -3.57
C ALA A 113 7.11 -21.35 -4.66
N ASP A 114 6.66 -22.14 -5.63
CA ASP A 114 7.48 -22.63 -6.75
C ASP A 114 7.72 -21.56 -7.83
N GLU A 115 6.96 -20.46 -7.80
CA GLU A 115 7.04 -19.38 -8.77
C GLU A 115 7.85 -18.16 -8.29
N GLN A 116 8.44 -18.22 -7.09
CA GLN A 116 9.15 -17.06 -6.52
C GLN A 116 10.39 -16.63 -7.34
N GLU A 117 11.07 -17.56 -7.98
CA GLU A 117 12.17 -17.21 -8.88
C GLU A 117 11.68 -16.49 -10.14
N LYS A 118 10.52 -16.92 -10.67
CA LYS A 118 9.84 -16.22 -11.77
C LYS A 118 9.46 -14.80 -11.35
N PHE A 119 8.89 -14.62 -10.16
CA PHE A 119 8.57 -13.31 -9.61
C PHE A 119 9.80 -12.39 -9.56
N VAL A 120 10.92 -12.87 -9.03
CA VAL A 120 12.18 -12.09 -8.98
C VAL A 120 12.67 -11.73 -10.39
N ALA A 121 12.56 -12.63 -11.36
CA ALA A 121 12.91 -12.36 -12.74
C ALA A 121 11.98 -11.30 -13.37
N ASP A 122 10.68 -11.37 -13.10
CA ASP A 122 9.70 -10.36 -13.53
C ASP A 122 9.97 -9.00 -12.88
N ALA A 123 10.26 -8.94 -11.57
CA ALA A 123 10.65 -7.71 -10.87
C ALA A 123 11.89 -7.05 -11.48
N LYS A 124 12.92 -7.84 -11.84
CA LYS A 124 14.11 -7.35 -12.56
C LYS A 124 13.73 -6.77 -13.92
N ARG A 125 12.90 -7.46 -14.69
CA ARG A 125 12.45 -7.02 -16.00
C ARG A 125 11.66 -5.70 -15.92
N PHE A 126 10.77 -5.56 -14.94
CA PHE A 126 10.03 -4.31 -14.71
C PHE A 126 10.94 -3.18 -14.24
N THR A 127 11.92 -3.47 -13.38
CA THR A 127 12.94 -2.49 -12.96
C THR A 127 13.70 -1.93 -14.15
N GLU A 128 14.14 -2.80 -15.07
CA GLU A 128 14.85 -2.35 -16.28
C GLU A 128 13.94 -1.54 -17.22
N ALA A 129 12.65 -1.88 -17.31
CA ALA A 129 11.70 -1.09 -18.09
C ALA A 129 11.47 0.30 -17.48
N LEU A 130 11.29 0.37 -16.15
CA LEU A 130 11.12 1.63 -15.42
C LEU A 130 12.30 2.57 -15.68
N PHE A 131 13.53 2.07 -15.50
CA PHE A 131 14.73 2.88 -15.67
C PHE A 131 15.19 3.10 -17.13
N LYS A 132 14.35 2.75 -18.09
CA LYS A 132 14.44 3.21 -19.50
C LYS A 132 13.46 4.33 -19.80
N THR A 133 12.58 4.68 -18.86
CA THR A 133 11.48 5.63 -19.06
C THR A 133 11.80 6.96 -18.36
N PRO A 134 11.73 8.12 -19.04
CA PRO A 134 11.87 9.42 -18.41
C PRO A 134 10.76 9.66 -17.33
N PRO A 135 11.07 10.29 -16.22
CA PRO A 135 12.37 10.86 -15.79
C PRO A 135 13.27 9.87 -15.03
N TYR A 136 12.86 8.60 -14.89
CA TYR A 136 13.57 7.59 -14.07
C TYR A 136 14.91 7.17 -14.69
N ASP A 137 15.07 7.28 -16.02
CA ASP A 137 16.28 6.91 -16.75
C ASP A 137 17.51 7.72 -16.31
N THR A 138 17.32 8.99 -15.96
CA THR A 138 18.37 9.90 -15.46
C THR A 138 18.53 9.89 -13.94
N ARG A 139 17.57 9.30 -13.22
CA ARG A 139 17.50 9.30 -11.76
C ARG A 139 17.69 7.92 -11.13
N ARG A 140 18.13 6.93 -11.90
CA ARG A 140 18.22 5.52 -11.46
C ARG A 140 19.08 5.29 -10.21
N GLU A 141 20.07 6.16 -9.98
CA GLU A 141 20.92 6.09 -8.79
C GLU A 141 20.28 6.61 -7.52
N ASP A 142 19.11 7.27 -7.62
CA ASP A 142 18.35 7.75 -6.46
C ASP A 142 17.47 6.67 -5.85
N PHE A 143 17.36 5.49 -6.48
CA PHE A 143 16.46 4.42 -6.08
C PHE A 143 17.20 3.18 -5.61
N ASN A 144 16.70 2.57 -4.55
CA ASN A 144 16.83 1.14 -4.30
C ASN A 144 15.57 0.42 -4.81
N VAL A 145 15.71 -0.85 -5.19
CA VAL A 145 14.58 -1.68 -5.63
C VAL A 145 14.66 -3.03 -4.94
N TRP A 146 13.55 -3.42 -4.34
CA TRP A 146 13.39 -4.63 -3.56
C TRP A 146 12.28 -5.48 -4.13
N ALA A 147 12.39 -6.80 -4.02
CA ALA A 147 11.31 -7.72 -4.28
C ALA A 147 10.97 -8.47 -2.99
N VAL A 148 9.70 -8.50 -2.62
CA VAL A 148 9.19 -9.13 -1.40
C VAL A 148 8.29 -10.30 -1.77
N ASP A 149 8.63 -11.48 -1.29
CA ASP A 149 7.98 -12.75 -1.61
C ASP A 149 6.71 -12.95 -0.76
N ALA A 150 5.60 -12.31 -1.11
CA ALA A 150 4.29 -12.67 -0.56
C ALA A 150 3.76 -13.91 -1.30
N VAL A 151 3.96 -15.07 -0.70
CA VAL A 151 3.62 -16.35 -1.34
C VAL A 151 2.11 -16.57 -1.33
N SER A 152 1.52 -16.73 -2.52
CA SER A 152 0.12 -17.09 -2.74
C SER A 152 -0.06 -18.63 -2.70
N GLU A 153 -1.24 -19.09 -2.29
CA GLU A 153 -1.59 -20.51 -2.34
C GLU A 153 -1.88 -20.97 -3.77
N GLU A 154 -2.42 -20.07 -4.59
CA GLU A 154 -2.71 -20.33 -6.00
C GLU A 154 -2.05 -19.32 -6.92
N SER A 155 -1.67 -19.78 -8.11
CA SER A 155 -1.11 -18.92 -9.16
C SER A 155 -2.20 -18.13 -9.87
N GLY A 156 -1.91 -16.85 -10.13
CA GLY A 156 -2.83 -15.93 -10.83
C GLY A 156 -3.56 -15.00 -9.86
N THR A 157 -4.72 -14.50 -10.30
CA THR A 157 -5.57 -13.58 -9.52
C THR A 157 -7.03 -13.79 -9.88
N ASP A 158 -7.95 -13.21 -9.14
CA ASP A 158 -9.37 -13.25 -9.43
C ASP A 158 -9.67 -12.58 -10.78
N VAL A 159 -10.54 -13.22 -11.56
CA VAL A 159 -11.14 -12.67 -12.77
C VAL A 159 -12.64 -12.93 -12.67
N SER A 160 -13.32 -12.17 -11.81
CA SER A 160 -14.71 -12.40 -11.42
C SER A 160 -15.68 -12.44 -12.61
N GLY A 161 -15.47 -11.58 -13.61
CA GLY A 161 -16.26 -11.58 -14.85
C GLY A 161 -16.12 -12.85 -15.70
N LYS A 162 -15.14 -13.72 -15.39
CA LYS A 162 -14.93 -15.04 -16.02
C LYS A 162 -15.21 -16.21 -15.07
N GLY A 163 -15.67 -15.93 -13.85
CA GLY A 163 -15.92 -16.95 -12.84
C GLY A 163 -14.62 -17.60 -12.29
N ILE A 164 -13.47 -16.93 -12.41
CA ILE A 164 -12.19 -17.39 -11.89
C ILE A 164 -11.95 -16.73 -10.54
N PHE A 165 -11.71 -17.56 -9.51
CA PHE A 165 -11.39 -17.14 -8.15
C PHE A 165 -10.15 -17.86 -7.68
N LYS A 166 -9.23 -17.14 -7.02
CA LYS A 166 -7.91 -17.61 -6.61
C LYS A 166 -7.62 -17.20 -5.17
N ASN A 167 -7.04 -18.10 -4.41
CA ASN A 167 -6.55 -17.79 -3.07
C ASN A 167 -5.14 -17.22 -3.16
N THR A 168 -5.06 -15.87 -3.13
CA THR A 168 -3.81 -15.15 -3.30
C THR A 168 -3.42 -14.36 -2.06
N ALA A 169 -2.16 -13.98 -1.96
CA ALA A 169 -1.59 -13.34 -0.77
C ALA A 169 -2.21 -11.97 -0.46
N LEU A 170 -2.66 -11.25 -1.48
CA LEU A 170 -3.19 -9.88 -1.36
C LEU A 170 -4.65 -9.76 -1.79
N ASN A 171 -5.31 -10.87 -2.10
CA ASN A 171 -6.72 -10.89 -2.52
C ASN A 171 -7.02 -9.94 -3.69
N SER A 172 -6.13 -9.89 -4.69
CA SER A 172 -6.33 -9.01 -5.83
C SER A 172 -7.31 -9.60 -6.84
N GLY A 173 -8.04 -8.73 -7.56
CA GLY A 173 -9.01 -9.17 -8.54
C GLY A 173 -9.25 -8.15 -9.64
N TYR A 174 -9.47 -8.65 -10.84
CA TYR A 174 -9.96 -7.89 -11.98
C TYR A 174 -11.47 -7.66 -11.89
N TYR A 175 -12.00 -6.83 -12.76
CA TYR A 175 -13.41 -6.42 -12.85
C TYR A 175 -13.89 -5.51 -11.73
N THR A 176 -13.00 -4.83 -11.04
CA THR A 176 -13.40 -3.79 -10.06
C THR A 176 -14.31 -2.77 -10.75
N PHE A 177 -15.45 -2.52 -10.14
CA PHE A 177 -16.53 -1.65 -10.68
C PHE A 177 -17.02 -2.05 -12.09
N GLY A 178 -16.92 -3.33 -12.45
CA GLY A 178 -17.36 -3.84 -13.75
C GLY A 178 -16.40 -3.58 -14.91
N VAL A 179 -15.21 -3.04 -14.65
CA VAL A 179 -14.19 -2.75 -15.67
C VAL A 179 -13.21 -3.92 -15.74
N ASP A 180 -13.18 -4.62 -16.86
CA ASP A 180 -12.43 -5.87 -17.08
C ASP A 180 -10.92 -5.78 -16.83
N ARG A 181 -10.32 -4.63 -17.13
CA ARG A 181 -8.88 -4.37 -16.95
C ARG A 181 -8.51 -3.79 -15.58
N TYR A 182 -9.50 -3.55 -14.72
CA TYR A 182 -9.27 -2.85 -13.46
C TYR A 182 -8.91 -3.86 -12.37
N LEU A 183 -7.63 -3.96 -12.09
CA LEU A 183 -7.09 -4.81 -11.03
C LEU A 183 -6.91 -4.00 -9.75
N THR A 184 -7.57 -4.44 -8.69
CA THR A 184 -7.42 -3.83 -7.35
C THR A 184 -7.39 -4.91 -6.28
N THR A 185 -7.06 -4.50 -5.06
CA THR A 185 -7.29 -5.32 -3.87
C THR A 185 -8.03 -4.51 -2.81
N PRO A 186 -9.04 -5.08 -2.15
CA PRO A 186 -9.68 -4.49 -0.97
C PRO A 186 -8.83 -4.67 0.30
N ASP A 187 -7.78 -5.49 0.26
CA ASP A 187 -7.01 -5.92 1.42
C ASP A 187 -5.72 -5.09 1.59
N MET A 188 -5.89 -3.81 1.89
CA MET A 188 -4.78 -2.90 2.16
C MET A 188 -3.93 -3.31 3.37
N LYS A 189 -4.53 -4.07 4.32
CA LYS A 189 -3.79 -4.56 5.47
C LYS A 189 -2.77 -5.62 5.06
N SER A 190 -3.16 -6.60 4.26
CA SER A 190 -2.24 -7.64 3.76
C SER A 190 -1.08 -7.05 2.97
N ILE A 191 -1.29 -5.98 2.18
CA ILE A 191 -0.19 -5.26 1.53
C ILE A 191 0.79 -4.71 2.58
N ARG A 192 0.30 -4.01 3.62
CA ARG A 192 1.15 -3.43 4.65
C ARG A 192 1.87 -4.49 5.47
N ASP A 193 1.16 -5.54 5.83
CA ASP A 193 1.72 -6.68 6.58
C ASP A 193 2.80 -7.42 5.75
N ALA A 194 2.64 -7.49 4.44
CA ALA A 194 3.61 -8.18 3.57
C ALA A 194 4.94 -7.43 3.44
N VAL A 195 4.93 -6.09 3.50
CA VAL A 195 6.14 -5.26 3.33
C VAL A 195 6.74 -4.76 4.64
N TRP A 196 6.20 -5.16 5.81
CA TRP A 196 6.57 -4.56 7.10
C TRP A 196 8.07 -4.65 7.42
N ASN A 197 8.75 -5.68 6.94
CA ASN A 197 10.19 -5.91 7.17
C ASN A 197 11.08 -5.43 6.01
N ALA A 198 10.50 -4.78 5.00
CA ALA A 198 11.24 -4.23 3.87
C ALA A 198 11.32 -2.69 3.97
N PRO A 199 12.43 -2.07 3.53
CA PRO A 199 12.43 -0.63 3.25
C PRO A 199 11.38 -0.34 2.18
N CYS A 200 10.48 0.61 2.41
CA CYS A 200 9.37 0.87 1.49
C CYS A 200 8.91 2.33 1.57
N ASP A 201 9.15 3.10 0.52
CA ASP A 201 8.55 4.42 0.29
C ASP A 201 7.39 4.31 -0.70
N ALA A 202 7.51 3.41 -1.69
CA ALA A 202 6.51 3.15 -2.73
C ALA A 202 6.55 1.70 -3.23
#